data_8a760e5254285e4ed621ad3a9ca4099d
#
_entry.id   8a760e5254285e4ed621ad3a9ca4099d
#
_cell.length_a   1.000
_cell.length_b   1.000
_cell.length_c   1.000
_cell.angle_alpha   90.00
_cell.angle_beta   90.00
_cell.angle_gamma   90.00
#
_symmetry.space_group_name_H-M   'P 1'
#
loop_
_entity.id
_entity.type
_entity.pdbx_description
1 polymer ?
#
loop_
_entity_poly.entity_id
_entity_poly.type
_entity_poly.pdbx_seq_one_letter_code
_entity_poly.pdbx_strand_id
1 'polypeptide(L)'
;MDKIIFCHRSAGYGSSLLLAVFSLSFISSSVNAAISSDCSGSSYCTNKTIDANTAGYIDKSPVYFLGNTDLTVSASQAFNNNKGTYEFRENTHVKVNAESGLNGGTYTLRGGSTPGKVEIDINASSGINNAKLTALAGSNGVVNANTLNINAADGVFNSTGLTFTDATLNLNASDAFSKNSMSSGNVGSVKGTSTVNINATGGMSGGQLNIQDSSEVNVTGNGSVTGGTLLFTGSSVLNADTANAIAGETNNTNKQIFQSGTTMNVNAATALSGGNQTFNDATLNVNASQGISGGYQILAKSSVLNTE
;
A
#
# COMPACT_ATOMS: atom_id res chain seq x y z
N MET A 1 41.06 3.42 -6.90
CA MET A 1 41.73 2.20 -6.35
C MET A 1 43.21 2.36 -6.63
N ASP A 2 43.95 2.87 -5.66
CA ASP A 2 45.39 3.02 -5.80
C ASP A 2 46.07 1.75 -5.28
N LYS A 3 46.81 1.10 -6.17
CA LYS A 3 47.60 -0.07 -5.81
C LYS A 3 48.99 0.40 -5.38
N ILE A 4 49.33 0.20 -4.10
CA ILE A 4 50.69 0.42 -3.63
C ILE A 4 51.44 -0.91 -3.67
N ILE A 5 52.49 -0.97 -4.47
CA ILE A 5 53.34 -2.17 -4.61
C ILE A 5 54.60 -1.95 -3.78
N PHE A 6 54.85 -2.77 -2.79
CA PHE A 6 56.12 -2.78 -2.05
C PHE A 6 56.98 -3.94 -2.55
N CYS A 7 58.16 -3.60 -3.11
CA CYS A 7 59.18 -4.58 -3.41
C CYS A 7 60.18 -4.70 -2.25
N HIS A 8 60.28 -5.85 -1.62
CA HIS A 8 61.34 -6.10 -0.65
C HIS A 8 62.39 -7.01 -1.31
N ARG A 9 63.65 -6.53 -1.33
CA ARG A 9 64.81 -7.29 -1.84
C ARG A 9 65.49 -7.98 -0.66
N SER A 10 65.37 -9.29 -0.54
CA SER A 10 66.21 -10.06 0.39
C SER A 10 67.52 -10.44 -0.29
N ALA A 11 68.63 -10.05 0.31
CA ALA A 11 69.95 -10.48 -0.13
C ALA A 11 70.23 -11.87 0.42
N GLY A 12 70.37 -12.88 -0.46
CA GLY A 12 70.86 -14.19 -0.08
C GLY A 12 70.19 -15.35 -0.82
N TYR A 13 70.90 -15.84 -1.83
CA TYR A 13 70.79 -17.18 -2.46
C TYR A 13 69.40 -17.72 -2.88
N GLY A 14 69.16 -17.73 -4.15
CA GLY A 14 68.11 -18.51 -4.78
C GLY A 14 66.95 -17.66 -5.27
N SER A 15 66.79 -17.58 -6.59
CA SER A 15 65.79 -16.81 -7.31
C SER A 15 64.36 -17.23 -6.99
N SER A 16 63.71 -16.61 -6.08
CA SER A 16 62.27 -16.64 -5.96
C SER A 16 61.75 -15.25 -5.56
N LEU A 17 61.27 -14.51 -6.55
CA LEU A 17 60.63 -13.24 -6.33
C LEU A 17 59.26 -13.49 -5.72
N LEU A 18 59.10 -13.36 -4.42
CA LEU A 18 57.82 -13.43 -3.76
C LEU A 18 57.14 -12.06 -3.84
N LEU A 19 56.21 -11.89 -4.74
CA LEU A 19 55.40 -10.68 -4.84
C LEU A 19 54.27 -10.77 -3.83
N ALA A 20 54.41 -10.14 -2.68
CA ALA A 20 53.30 -9.98 -1.74
C ALA A 20 52.48 -8.78 -2.13
N VAL A 21 51.30 -9.00 -2.70
CA VAL A 21 50.33 -7.94 -2.97
C VAL A 21 49.47 -7.77 -1.74
N PHE A 22 49.74 -6.73 -0.96
CA PHE A 22 48.84 -6.28 0.09
C PHE A 22 47.75 -5.41 -0.56
N SER A 23 46.53 -5.93 -0.69
CA SER A 23 45.38 -5.11 -0.99
C SER A 23 44.92 -4.44 0.34
N LEU A 24 45.28 -3.18 0.54
CA LEU A 24 44.61 -2.36 1.55
C LEU A 24 43.21 -2.06 1.01
N SER A 25 42.22 -2.78 1.48
CA SER A 25 40.85 -2.35 1.34
C SER A 25 40.67 -1.14 2.26
N PHE A 26 40.69 0.05 1.70
CA PHE A 26 40.09 1.18 2.39
C PHE A 26 38.60 0.83 2.48
N ILE A 27 38.18 0.39 3.65
CA ILE A 27 36.79 0.48 4.03
C ILE A 27 36.56 1.98 4.12
N SER A 28 36.10 2.59 3.02
CA SER A 28 35.42 3.87 3.13
C SER A 28 34.23 3.54 4.02
N SER A 29 34.32 3.89 5.30
CA SER A 29 33.13 4.09 6.10
C SER A 29 32.39 5.21 5.37
N SER A 30 31.49 4.83 4.45
CA SER A 30 30.47 5.72 4.00
C SER A 30 29.79 6.19 5.28
N VAL A 31 30.02 7.43 5.67
CA VAL A 31 29.18 8.09 6.67
C VAL A 31 27.80 7.99 6.04
N ASN A 32 27.00 7.04 6.52
CA ASN A 32 25.64 6.91 6.06
C ASN A 32 24.98 8.24 6.41
N ALA A 33 24.67 9.02 5.37
CA ALA A 33 23.85 10.19 5.56
C ALA A 33 22.57 9.72 6.25
N ALA A 34 22.22 10.32 7.37
CA ALA A 34 21.04 10.01 8.13
C ALA A 34 20.08 11.19 8.03
N ILE A 35 18.79 10.93 8.14
CA ILE A 35 17.77 11.99 8.10
C ILE A 35 18.02 13.08 9.15
N SER A 36 18.68 12.72 10.24
CA SER A 36 19.09 13.65 11.28
C SER A 36 19.99 14.76 10.76
N SER A 37 20.80 14.52 9.73
CA SER A 37 21.63 15.55 9.09
C SER A 37 20.81 16.47 8.19
N ASP A 38 19.90 15.92 7.40
CA ASP A 38 19.10 16.68 6.45
C ASP A 38 18.00 17.51 7.12
N CYS A 39 17.48 17.02 8.23
CA CYS A 39 16.47 17.73 9.04
C CYS A 39 17.07 18.48 10.25
N SER A 40 18.37 18.82 10.19
CA SER A 40 19.08 19.62 11.20
C SER A 40 18.93 19.10 12.64
N GLY A 41 18.94 17.77 12.81
CA GLY A 41 18.77 17.14 14.12
C GLY A 41 17.35 17.12 14.65
N SER A 42 16.42 17.81 13.99
CA SER A 42 15.00 17.85 14.36
C SER A 42 14.26 16.59 13.91
N SER A 43 13.12 16.30 14.56
CA SER A 43 12.14 15.35 14.05
C SER A 43 11.24 15.93 12.93
N TYR A 44 11.42 17.22 12.60
CA TYR A 44 10.63 17.93 11.60
C TYR A 44 11.47 18.22 10.37
N CYS A 45 11.04 17.73 9.22
CA CYS A 45 11.61 17.97 7.91
C CYS A 45 10.66 18.87 7.12
N THR A 46 11.03 20.11 6.88
CA THR A 46 10.13 21.10 6.26
C THR A 46 10.79 21.71 5.03
N ASN A 47 10.05 21.71 3.91
CA ASN A 47 10.50 22.27 2.63
C ASN A 47 11.87 21.71 2.20
N LYS A 48 12.00 20.41 2.18
CA LYS A 48 13.24 19.69 1.88
C LYS A 48 13.08 18.75 0.69
N THR A 49 14.16 18.60 -0.06
CA THR A 49 14.34 17.48 -0.98
C THR A 49 15.30 16.49 -0.33
N ILE A 50 14.85 15.26 -0.12
CA ILE A 50 15.56 14.23 0.64
C ILE A 50 15.69 12.99 -0.23
N ASP A 51 16.90 12.43 -0.31
CA ASP A 51 17.17 11.16 -1.00
C ASP A 51 17.64 10.10 0.02
N ALA A 52 16.72 9.21 0.39
CA ALA A 52 16.96 8.12 1.31
C ALA A 52 17.48 6.89 0.55
N ASN A 53 18.77 6.91 0.18
CA ASN A 53 19.43 5.93 -0.68
C ASN A 53 20.21 4.85 0.06
N THR A 54 20.21 4.86 1.38
CA THR A 54 20.88 3.85 2.22
C THR A 54 19.91 3.23 3.21
N ALA A 55 20.16 1.96 3.57
CA ALA A 55 19.40 1.30 4.62
C ALA A 55 19.57 2.06 5.95
N GLY A 56 18.48 2.24 6.67
CA GLY A 56 18.48 2.97 7.93
C GLY A 56 18.65 4.48 7.82
N TYR A 57 18.54 5.04 6.61
CA TYR A 57 18.63 6.49 6.41
C TYR A 57 17.66 7.26 7.31
N ILE A 58 16.42 6.79 7.43
CA ILE A 58 15.43 7.37 8.34
C ILE A 58 15.60 6.71 9.72
N ASP A 59 16.61 7.17 10.43
CA ASP A 59 17.11 6.62 11.69
C ASP A 59 16.35 7.08 12.93
N LYS A 60 15.46 8.07 12.77
CA LYS A 60 14.66 8.66 13.85
C LYS A 60 13.20 8.22 13.81
N SER A 61 12.56 8.29 14.96
CA SER A 61 11.12 8.12 15.14
C SER A 61 10.67 8.85 16.41
N PRO A 62 9.62 9.65 16.38
CA PRO A 62 8.82 10.01 15.19
C PRO A 62 9.55 10.99 14.25
N VAL A 63 9.18 10.93 12.96
CA VAL A 63 9.59 11.92 11.96
C VAL A 63 8.35 12.51 11.27
N TYR A 64 8.37 13.83 11.09
CA TYR A 64 7.30 14.61 10.49
C TYR A 64 7.84 15.29 9.23
N PHE A 65 7.25 14.99 8.09
CA PHE A 65 7.54 15.63 6.80
C PHE A 65 6.46 16.67 6.52
N LEU A 66 6.86 17.92 6.33
CA LEU A 66 5.95 19.07 6.31
C LEU A 66 6.21 19.97 5.10
N GLY A 67 5.18 20.74 4.73
CA GLY A 67 5.28 21.72 3.67
C GLY A 67 5.59 21.08 2.31
N ASN A 68 6.36 21.77 1.47
CA ASN A 68 6.77 21.23 0.15
C ASN A 68 7.99 20.31 0.32
N THR A 69 7.79 19.15 0.95
CA THR A 69 8.87 18.17 1.15
C THR A 69 8.76 17.04 0.13
N ASP A 70 9.84 16.83 -0.62
CA ASP A 70 10.00 15.70 -1.55
C ASP A 70 10.94 14.67 -0.92
N LEU A 71 10.44 13.46 -0.68
CA LEU A 71 11.22 12.34 -0.17
C LEU A 71 11.30 11.24 -1.23
N THR A 72 12.50 10.96 -1.70
CA THR A 72 12.77 9.79 -2.53
C THR A 72 13.41 8.69 -1.69
N VAL A 73 12.84 7.49 -1.72
CA VAL A 73 13.33 6.30 -1.03
C VAL A 73 13.78 5.30 -2.08
N SER A 74 15.08 5.11 -2.22
CA SER A 74 15.68 4.20 -3.21
C SER A 74 16.36 2.98 -2.59
N ALA A 75 16.57 3.00 -1.28
CA ALA A 75 17.13 1.86 -0.56
C ALA A 75 16.05 1.04 0.14
N SER A 76 16.15 -0.29 0.02
CA SER A 76 15.40 -1.21 0.86
C SER A 76 15.72 -0.95 2.33
N GLN A 77 14.71 -0.95 3.20
CA GLN A 77 14.85 -0.65 4.63
C GLN A 77 15.39 0.76 4.95
N ALA A 78 15.17 1.75 4.08
CA ALA A 78 15.48 3.14 4.41
C ALA A 78 14.73 3.60 5.68
N PHE A 79 13.49 3.16 5.87
CA PHE A 79 12.75 3.27 7.13
C PHE A 79 13.24 2.15 8.10
N ASN A 80 14.29 2.44 8.83
CA ASN A 80 15.03 1.43 9.63
C ASN A 80 14.26 0.89 10.84
N ASN A 81 13.10 1.41 11.15
CA ASN A 81 12.43 1.06 12.39
C ASN A 81 11.07 0.44 12.12
N ASN A 82 10.99 -0.90 12.17
CA ASN A 82 9.73 -1.64 12.08
C ASN A 82 8.64 -1.19 13.09
N LYS A 83 8.98 -0.30 14.02
CA LYS A 83 8.09 0.32 15.00
C LYS A 83 8.07 1.85 14.87
N GLY A 84 8.72 2.41 13.86
CA GLY A 84 8.79 3.86 13.63
C GLY A 84 7.42 4.48 13.36
N THR A 85 7.31 5.77 13.66
CA THR A 85 6.14 6.58 13.33
C THR A 85 6.58 7.67 12.37
N TYR A 86 5.91 7.73 11.23
CA TYR A 86 6.20 8.64 10.13
C TYR A 86 4.92 9.37 9.75
N GLU A 87 4.96 10.69 9.76
CA GLU A 87 3.80 11.50 9.41
C GLU A 87 4.14 12.44 8.27
N PHE A 88 3.33 12.39 7.23
CA PHE A 88 3.44 13.21 6.03
C PHE A 88 2.29 14.22 6.02
N ARG A 89 2.62 15.49 5.91
CA ARG A 89 1.65 16.59 5.93
C ARG A 89 1.82 17.48 4.71
N GLU A 90 0.82 18.23 4.42
CA GLU A 90 0.76 19.39 3.50
C GLU A 90 1.79 19.41 2.36
N ASN A 91 1.39 19.09 1.15
CA ASN A 91 2.25 19.10 -0.05
C ASN A 91 3.50 18.20 0.05
N THR A 92 3.47 17.19 0.90
CA THR A 92 4.55 16.20 0.94
C THR A 92 4.34 15.18 -0.18
N HIS A 93 5.41 14.97 -0.96
CA HIS A 93 5.44 13.93 -1.98
C HIS A 93 6.52 12.91 -1.63
N VAL A 94 6.14 11.64 -1.64
CA VAL A 94 7.03 10.52 -1.31
C VAL A 94 7.10 9.57 -2.48
N LYS A 95 8.29 9.31 -2.98
CA LYS A 95 8.56 8.28 -3.99
C LYS A 95 9.34 7.14 -3.37
N VAL A 96 8.77 5.95 -3.40
CA VAL A 96 9.44 4.73 -2.93
C VAL A 96 9.76 3.86 -4.14
N ASN A 97 11.03 3.81 -4.54
CA ASN A 97 11.56 3.02 -5.64
C ASN A 97 12.51 1.93 -5.10
N ALA A 98 12.12 1.28 -4.03
CA ALA A 98 12.90 0.26 -3.36
C ALA A 98 12.26 -1.11 -3.54
N GLU A 99 13.00 -2.18 -3.35
CA GLU A 99 12.48 -3.55 -3.45
C GLU A 99 11.31 -3.79 -2.48
N SER A 100 11.40 -3.25 -1.27
CA SER A 100 10.30 -3.23 -0.30
C SER A 100 9.68 -1.84 -0.25
N GLY A 101 8.38 -1.75 -0.35
CA GLY A 101 7.64 -0.49 -0.19
C GLY A 101 7.64 0.02 1.26
N LEU A 102 6.47 0.29 1.82
CA LEU A 102 6.33 0.63 3.24
C LEU A 102 6.35 -0.64 4.07
N ASN A 103 7.47 -0.90 4.74
CA ASN A 103 7.68 -2.12 5.51
C ASN A 103 7.78 -1.81 7.00
N GLY A 104 6.91 -2.41 7.81
CA GLY A 104 6.83 -2.15 9.24
C GLY A 104 6.44 -0.72 9.59
N GLY A 105 6.30 -0.42 10.88
CA GLY A 105 6.03 0.94 11.35
C GLY A 105 4.59 1.46 11.15
N THR A 106 4.42 2.74 11.46
CA THR A 106 3.15 3.46 11.32
C THR A 106 3.34 4.68 10.44
N TYR A 107 2.55 4.76 9.38
CA TYR A 107 2.58 5.84 8.41
C TYR A 107 1.26 6.59 8.45
N THR A 108 1.31 7.91 8.60
CA THR A 108 0.13 8.77 8.63
C THR A 108 0.26 9.83 7.54
N LEU A 109 -0.71 9.85 6.64
CA LEU A 109 -0.90 10.92 5.67
C LEU A 109 -1.96 11.85 6.24
N ARG A 110 -1.58 13.08 6.53
CA ARG A 110 -2.48 14.06 7.13
C ARG A 110 -2.57 15.28 6.22
N GLY A 111 -3.73 15.49 5.66
CA GLY A 111 -4.03 16.77 5.01
C GLY A 111 -3.87 17.93 6.00
N GLY A 112 -3.40 19.06 5.51
CA GLY A 112 -3.20 20.26 6.33
C GLY A 112 -4.47 21.07 6.52
N SER A 113 -4.32 22.20 7.22
CA SER A 113 -5.33 23.25 7.31
C SER A 113 -5.41 24.11 6.04
N THR A 114 -4.41 24.05 5.20
CA THR A 114 -4.33 24.68 3.88
C THR A 114 -4.59 23.64 2.79
N PRO A 115 -5.07 24.04 1.59
CA PRO A 115 -5.22 23.11 0.47
C PRO A 115 -3.87 22.51 0.06
N GLY A 116 -3.59 21.32 0.51
CA GLY A 116 -2.37 20.58 0.18
C GLY A 116 -2.57 19.10 0.40
N LYS A 117 -2.31 18.28 -0.60
CA LYS A 117 -2.41 16.83 -0.51
C LYS A 117 -1.06 16.20 -0.14
N VAL A 118 -1.11 15.07 0.52
CA VAL A 118 0.02 14.15 0.59
C VAL A 118 -0.11 13.14 -0.53
N GLU A 119 0.96 12.93 -1.26
CA GLU A 119 1.02 11.91 -2.30
C GLU A 119 2.18 10.95 -2.03
N ILE A 120 1.88 9.66 -2.03
CA ILE A 120 2.88 8.61 -1.90
C ILE A 120 2.80 7.70 -3.12
N ASP A 121 3.90 7.59 -3.84
CA ASP A 121 4.07 6.68 -4.98
C ASP A 121 5.01 5.55 -4.60
N ILE A 122 4.53 4.32 -4.62
CA ILE A 122 5.30 3.13 -4.33
C ILE A 122 5.48 2.31 -5.62
N ASN A 123 6.72 2.16 -6.06
CA ASN A 123 7.13 1.26 -7.13
C ASN A 123 8.08 0.22 -6.53
N ALA A 124 7.55 -0.93 -6.17
CA ALA A 124 8.28 -1.93 -5.39
C ALA A 124 7.78 -3.34 -5.71
N SER A 125 8.50 -4.36 -5.27
CA SER A 125 7.98 -5.74 -5.32
C SER A 125 6.83 -5.95 -4.34
N SER A 126 6.88 -5.30 -3.15
CA SER A 126 5.79 -5.27 -2.17
C SER A 126 5.38 -3.83 -1.86
N GLY A 127 4.10 -3.52 -1.88
CA GLY A 127 3.59 -2.18 -1.60
C GLY A 127 3.60 -1.84 -0.10
N ILE A 128 2.64 -2.36 0.64
CA ILE A 128 2.56 -2.22 2.11
C ILE A 128 2.77 -3.61 2.73
N ASN A 129 3.79 -3.74 3.57
CA ASN A 129 4.10 -4.99 4.24
C ASN A 129 4.28 -4.77 5.73
N ASN A 130 3.50 -5.49 6.55
CA ASN A 130 3.60 -5.46 8.01
C ASN A 130 3.58 -4.04 8.61
N ALA A 131 2.88 -3.13 7.99
CA ALA A 131 2.82 -1.72 8.34
C ALA A 131 1.38 -1.29 8.69
N LYS A 132 1.26 -0.25 9.51
CA LYS A 132 0.00 0.45 9.72
C LYS A 132 -0.02 1.72 8.88
N LEU A 133 -1.08 1.90 8.09
CA LEU A 133 -1.26 3.11 7.30
C LEU A 133 -2.57 3.80 7.66
N THR A 134 -2.50 5.12 7.82
CA THR A 134 -3.66 5.97 8.08
C THR A 134 -3.61 7.19 7.17
N ALA A 135 -4.57 7.33 6.28
CA ALA A 135 -4.78 8.54 5.48
C ALA A 135 -6.02 9.25 6.02
N LEU A 136 -5.84 10.47 6.48
CA LEU A 136 -6.87 11.29 7.12
C LEU A 136 -7.27 12.46 6.22
N ALA A 137 -8.52 12.87 6.31
CA ALA A 137 -8.97 14.14 5.75
C ALA A 137 -8.14 15.32 6.29
N GLY A 138 -8.14 16.41 5.56
CA GLY A 138 -7.62 17.68 6.05
C GLY A 138 -8.37 18.17 7.29
N SER A 139 -7.72 18.95 8.13
CA SER A 139 -8.37 19.62 9.24
C SER A 139 -9.33 20.70 8.73
N ASN A 140 -10.40 20.94 9.45
CA ASN A 140 -11.40 21.99 9.16
C ASN A 140 -12.26 21.77 7.90
N GLY A 141 -12.52 20.53 7.53
CA GLY A 141 -13.40 20.21 6.38
C GLY A 141 -12.81 20.54 5.02
N VAL A 142 -11.53 20.83 4.95
CA VAL A 142 -10.81 20.93 3.66
C VAL A 142 -10.67 19.52 3.13
N VAL A 143 -11.40 19.20 2.08
CA VAL A 143 -11.31 17.91 1.38
C VAL A 143 -10.02 17.91 0.57
N ASN A 144 -8.95 17.50 1.20
CA ASN A 144 -7.68 17.23 0.54
C ASN A 144 -7.55 15.72 0.42
N ALA A 145 -7.88 15.19 -0.73
CA ALA A 145 -7.74 13.76 -1.00
C ALA A 145 -6.26 13.39 -1.01
N ASN A 146 -5.76 12.91 0.13
CA ASN A 146 -4.46 12.26 0.17
C ASN A 146 -4.47 11.07 -0.76
N THR A 147 -3.40 10.89 -1.52
CA THR A 147 -3.32 9.84 -2.53
C THR A 147 -2.16 8.90 -2.21
N LEU A 148 -2.46 7.61 -2.25
CA LEU A 148 -1.46 6.55 -2.19
C LEU A 148 -1.55 5.73 -3.48
N ASN A 149 -0.50 5.75 -4.27
CA ASN A 149 -0.35 4.96 -5.48
C ASN A 149 0.60 3.80 -5.20
N ILE A 150 0.15 2.58 -5.40
CA ILE A 150 0.97 1.37 -5.23
C ILE A 150 1.06 0.64 -6.56
N ASN A 151 2.27 0.52 -7.07
CA ASN A 151 2.63 -0.27 -8.23
C ASN A 151 3.60 -1.37 -7.76
N ALA A 152 3.06 -2.54 -7.46
CA ALA A 152 3.79 -3.63 -6.82
C ALA A 152 3.19 -5.00 -7.19
N ALA A 153 3.98 -6.06 -7.10
CA ALA A 153 3.43 -7.42 -7.27
C ALA A 153 2.40 -7.73 -6.18
N ASP A 154 2.74 -7.45 -4.91
CA ASP A 154 1.84 -7.55 -3.76
C ASP A 154 1.47 -6.14 -3.28
N GLY A 155 0.21 -5.74 -3.38
CA GLY A 155 -0.25 -4.41 -3.00
C GLY A 155 -0.22 -4.18 -1.50
N VAL A 156 -1.08 -4.86 -0.77
CA VAL A 156 -1.15 -4.84 0.71
C VAL A 156 -0.97 -6.25 1.25
N PHE A 157 0.09 -6.44 2.01
CA PHE A 157 0.45 -7.72 2.60
C PHE A 157 0.68 -7.56 4.11
N ASN A 158 0.08 -8.43 4.94
CA ASN A 158 0.25 -8.43 6.40
C ASN A 158 0.08 -7.05 7.07
N SER A 159 -0.74 -6.15 6.54
CA SER A 159 -0.95 -4.85 7.16
C SER A 159 -1.52 -4.98 8.57
N THR A 160 -0.97 -4.22 9.52
CA THR A 160 -1.45 -4.17 10.90
C THR A 160 -2.59 -3.17 11.10
N GLY A 161 -2.96 -2.46 10.05
CA GLY A 161 -4.13 -1.57 10.01
C GLY A 161 -4.09 -0.67 8.78
N LEU A 162 -5.26 -0.44 8.21
CA LEU A 162 -5.46 0.41 7.05
C LEU A 162 -6.66 1.33 7.31
N THR A 163 -6.47 2.64 7.24
CA THR A 163 -7.56 3.60 7.42
C THR A 163 -7.45 4.69 6.37
N PHE A 164 -8.51 4.86 5.58
CA PHE A 164 -8.67 5.95 4.63
C PHE A 164 -9.92 6.75 4.98
N THR A 165 -9.76 8.07 5.07
CA THR A 165 -10.86 9.00 5.28
C THR A 165 -10.69 10.15 4.30
N ASP A 166 -11.62 10.30 3.38
CA ASP A 166 -11.58 11.27 2.28
C ASP A 166 -10.25 11.21 1.51
N ALA A 167 -9.82 10.00 1.17
CA ALA A 167 -8.52 9.73 0.57
C ALA A 167 -8.64 8.71 -0.58
N THR A 168 -7.63 8.67 -1.45
CA THR A 168 -7.59 7.77 -2.59
C THR A 168 -6.47 6.74 -2.43
N LEU A 169 -6.80 5.47 -2.64
CA LEU A 169 -5.86 4.37 -2.76
C LEU A 169 -5.93 3.79 -4.17
N ASN A 170 -4.85 3.86 -4.91
CA ASN A 170 -4.71 3.23 -6.21
C ASN A 170 -3.76 2.03 -6.10
N LEU A 171 -4.26 0.83 -6.40
CA LEU A 171 -3.52 -0.41 -6.36
C LEU A 171 -3.38 -0.98 -7.78
N ASN A 172 -2.16 -0.98 -8.29
CA ASN A 172 -1.78 -1.67 -9.51
C ASN A 172 -0.84 -2.82 -9.12
N ALA A 173 -1.40 -4.02 -8.97
CA ALA A 173 -0.71 -5.15 -8.36
C ALA A 173 -1.12 -6.48 -9.00
N SER A 174 -0.34 -7.54 -8.79
CA SER A 174 -0.81 -8.90 -9.13
C SER A 174 -1.90 -9.36 -8.15
N ASP A 175 -1.70 -9.12 -6.85
CA ASP A 175 -2.70 -9.30 -5.81
C ASP A 175 -2.83 -8.01 -4.99
N ALA A 176 -3.98 -7.35 -5.07
CA ALA A 176 -4.19 -6.07 -4.40
C ALA A 176 -4.20 -6.21 -2.87
N PHE A 177 -4.91 -7.23 -2.37
CA PHE A 177 -4.95 -7.58 -0.95
C PHE A 177 -4.73 -9.08 -0.84
N SER A 178 -3.54 -9.47 -0.41
CA SER A 178 -3.18 -10.88 -0.32
C SER A 178 -3.92 -11.59 0.82
N LYS A 179 -3.92 -12.93 0.75
CA LYS A 179 -4.62 -13.81 1.67
C LYS A 179 -4.34 -13.55 3.16
N ASN A 180 -3.16 -13.07 3.47
CA ASN A 180 -2.72 -12.74 4.84
C ASN A 180 -2.80 -11.25 5.15
N SER A 181 -3.27 -10.43 4.19
CA SER A 181 -3.45 -9.02 4.48
C SER A 181 -4.55 -8.87 5.51
N MET A 182 -4.23 -8.20 6.62
CA MET A 182 -5.18 -7.86 7.67
C MET A 182 -5.77 -9.11 8.35
N SER A 183 -4.91 -9.85 9.06
CA SER A 183 -5.32 -10.97 9.91
C SER A 183 -6.38 -10.58 10.94
N SER A 184 -7.13 -11.55 11.43
CA SER A 184 -8.25 -11.38 12.38
C SER A 184 -7.93 -10.37 13.49
N GLY A 185 -8.62 -9.24 13.49
CA GLY A 185 -8.43 -8.13 14.44
C GLY A 185 -7.93 -6.82 13.81
N ASN A 186 -7.38 -6.83 12.61
CA ASN A 186 -6.89 -5.65 11.90
C ASN A 186 -7.79 -5.34 10.70
N VAL A 187 -8.99 -4.86 10.98
CA VAL A 187 -9.96 -4.49 9.93
C VAL A 187 -9.57 -3.14 9.34
N GLY A 188 -9.43 -3.07 8.03
CA GLY A 188 -9.27 -1.81 7.33
C GLY A 188 -10.57 -1.01 7.32
N SER A 189 -10.45 0.30 7.26
CA SER A 189 -11.59 1.21 7.22
C SER A 189 -11.43 2.22 6.09
N VAL A 190 -12.44 2.32 5.24
CA VAL A 190 -12.55 3.27 4.13
C VAL A 190 -13.80 4.08 4.37
N LYS A 191 -13.65 5.41 4.59
CA LYS A 191 -14.72 6.29 5.08
C LYS A 191 -14.81 7.59 4.28
N GLY A 192 -15.90 8.30 4.53
CA GLY A 192 -16.16 9.60 3.90
C GLY A 192 -16.42 9.45 2.41
N THR A 193 -15.68 10.18 1.59
CA THR A 193 -15.70 10.10 0.12
C THR A 193 -14.47 9.37 -0.43
N SER A 194 -13.92 8.43 0.32
CA SER A 194 -12.70 7.71 -0.08
C SER A 194 -12.94 6.80 -1.29
N THR A 195 -11.92 6.69 -2.13
CA THR A 195 -11.93 5.80 -3.30
C THR A 195 -10.79 4.79 -3.21
N VAL A 196 -11.10 3.53 -3.44
CA VAL A 196 -10.11 2.46 -3.60
C VAL A 196 -10.20 1.91 -5.01
N ASN A 197 -9.20 2.16 -5.82
CA ASN A 197 -9.12 1.65 -7.19
C ASN A 197 -8.16 0.45 -7.22
N ILE A 198 -8.66 -0.69 -7.65
CA ILE A 198 -7.93 -1.94 -7.75
C ILE A 198 -7.82 -2.33 -9.22
N ASN A 199 -6.62 -2.27 -9.77
CA ASN A 199 -6.28 -2.82 -11.07
C ASN A 199 -5.29 -3.98 -10.83
N ALA A 200 -5.81 -5.18 -10.66
CA ALA A 200 -5.00 -6.33 -10.29
C ALA A 200 -5.29 -7.53 -11.19
N THR A 201 -4.24 -8.21 -11.63
CA THR A 201 -4.39 -9.42 -12.48
C THR A 201 -4.91 -10.61 -11.69
N GLY A 202 -4.52 -10.76 -10.43
CA GLY A 202 -5.04 -11.75 -9.47
C GLY A 202 -6.21 -11.23 -8.64
N GLY A 203 -6.54 -9.94 -8.76
CA GLY A 203 -7.65 -9.31 -8.06
C GLY A 203 -7.38 -9.13 -6.57
N MET A 204 -8.28 -9.63 -5.74
CA MET A 204 -8.24 -9.52 -4.29
C MET A 204 -8.47 -10.89 -3.67
N SER A 205 -7.42 -11.49 -3.11
CA SER A 205 -7.47 -12.83 -2.51
C SER A 205 -7.70 -12.84 -1.00
N GLY A 206 -7.65 -11.68 -0.35
CA GLY A 206 -7.79 -11.55 1.10
C GLY A 206 -8.26 -10.16 1.55
N GLY A 207 -7.89 -9.80 2.77
CA GLY A 207 -8.21 -8.53 3.39
C GLY A 207 -9.55 -8.53 4.15
N GLN A 208 -9.66 -7.60 5.08
CA GLN A 208 -10.91 -7.30 5.79
C GLN A 208 -11.11 -5.78 5.76
N LEU A 209 -12.12 -5.32 5.04
CA LEU A 209 -12.39 -3.90 4.86
C LEU A 209 -13.82 -3.55 5.25
N ASN A 210 -13.96 -2.50 6.04
CA ASN A 210 -15.23 -1.81 6.27
C ASN A 210 -15.27 -0.57 5.38
N ILE A 211 -16.16 -0.57 4.42
CA ILE A 211 -16.38 0.52 3.47
C ILE A 211 -17.65 1.26 3.91
N GLN A 212 -17.53 2.53 4.20
CA GLN A 212 -18.57 3.31 4.89
C GLN A 212 -18.85 4.63 4.17
N ASP A 213 -19.94 5.25 4.57
CA ASP A 213 -20.37 6.57 4.10
C ASP A 213 -20.64 6.57 2.58
N SER A 214 -20.00 7.46 1.83
CA SER A 214 -20.08 7.53 0.36
C SER A 214 -18.82 7.00 -0.32
N SER A 215 -18.14 6.05 0.31
CA SER A 215 -16.88 5.51 -0.20
C SER A 215 -17.12 4.53 -1.34
N GLU A 216 -16.15 4.42 -2.23
CA GLU A 216 -16.23 3.61 -3.44
C GLU A 216 -15.04 2.66 -3.55
N VAL A 217 -15.30 1.42 -3.96
CA VAL A 217 -14.30 0.44 -4.32
C VAL A 217 -14.50 0.05 -5.78
N ASN A 218 -13.50 0.29 -6.60
CA ASN A 218 -13.49 -0.03 -8.02
C ASN A 218 -12.52 -1.17 -8.28
N VAL A 219 -12.99 -2.29 -8.78
CA VAL A 219 -12.17 -3.44 -9.17
C VAL A 219 -12.19 -3.57 -10.69
N THR A 220 -11.02 -3.45 -11.30
CA THR A 220 -10.84 -3.51 -12.75
C THR A 220 -9.75 -4.53 -13.12
N GLY A 221 -9.62 -4.82 -14.41
CA GLY A 221 -8.61 -5.76 -14.91
C GLY A 221 -9.13 -7.19 -15.02
N ASN A 222 -8.24 -8.18 -14.96
CA ASN A 222 -8.62 -9.59 -15.13
C ASN A 222 -8.86 -10.30 -13.79
N GLY A 223 -8.57 -9.65 -12.68
CA GLY A 223 -8.70 -10.23 -11.35
C GLY A 223 -10.13 -10.19 -10.81
N SER A 224 -10.43 -11.13 -9.95
CA SER A 224 -11.71 -11.26 -9.26
C SER A 224 -11.54 -11.02 -7.76
N VAL A 225 -12.62 -10.73 -7.07
CA VAL A 225 -12.64 -10.86 -5.61
C VAL A 225 -12.78 -12.34 -5.28
N THR A 226 -11.69 -12.98 -4.89
CA THR A 226 -11.64 -14.44 -4.61
C THR A 226 -11.56 -14.76 -3.13
N GLY A 227 -11.36 -13.75 -2.27
CA GLY A 227 -11.27 -13.90 -0.82
C GLY A 227 -11.51 -12.60 -0.07
N GLY A 228 -11.37 -12.66 1.24
CA GLY A 228 -11.53 -11.50 2.11
C GLY A 228 -12.97 -11.28 2.60
N THR A 229 -13.08 -10.36 3.54
CA THR A 229 -14.36 -9.92 4.08
C THR A 229 -14.55 -8.43 3.81
N LEU A 230 -15.57 -8.09 3.02
CA LEU A 230 -15.93 -6.72 2.71
C LEU A 230 -17.28 -6.39 3.32
N LEU A 231 -17.34 -5.35 4.13
CA LEU A 231 -18.59 -4.86 4.70
C LEU A 231 -18.86 -3.45 4.17
N PHE A 232 -19.93 -3.32 3.40
CA PHE A 232 -20.40 -2.05 2.84
C PHE A 232 -21.56 -1.51 3.69
N THR A 233 -21.48 -0.24 4.06
CA THR A 233 -22.49 0.48 4.84
C THR A 233 -22.66 1.93 4.35
N GLY A 234 -23.76 2.57 4.71
CA GLY A 234 -24.07 3.92 4.25
C GLY A 234 -24.51 3.94 2.78
N SER A 235 -23.94 4.83 1.99
CA SER A 235 -24.17 4.91 0.53
C SER A 235 -22.96 4.38 -0.26
N SER A 236 -22.18 3.48 0.33
CA SER A 236 -20.97 2.99 -0.29
C SER A 236 -21.24 2.03 -1.46
N VAL A 237 -20.31 1.98 -2.40
CA VAL A 237 -20.46 1.28 -3.67
C VAL A 237 -19.28 0.35 -3.93
N LEU A 238 -19.57 -0.83 -4.47
CA LEU A 238 -18.61 -1.70 -5.14
C LEU A 238 -18.90 -1.71 -6.64
N ASN A 239 -17.95 -1.30 -7.44
CA ASN A 239 -17.97 -1.46 -8.89
C ASN A 239 -16.97 -2.56 -9.30
N ALA A 240 -17.44 -3.57 -9.98
CA ALA A 240 -16.61 -4.66 -10.45
C ALA A 240 -16.73 -4.78 -11.97
N ASP A 241 -15.71 -4.29 -12.67
CA ASP A 241 -15.56 -4.36 -14.13
C ASP A 241 -14.39 -5.31 -14.45
N THR A 242 -14.68 -6.60 -14.44
CA THR A 242 -13.69 -7.67 -14.54
C THR A 242 -14.25 -8.86 -15.33
N ALA A 243 -13.38 -9.80 -15.70
CA ALA A 243 -13.85 -11.03 -16.36
C ALA A 243 -14.78 -11.86 -15.46
N ASN A 244 -14.45 -11.94 -14.15
CA ASN A 244 -15.30 -12.57 -13.13
C ASN A 244 -15.32 -11.65 -11.90
N ALA A 245 -16.47 -11.11 -11.54
CA ALA A 245 -16.51 -10.12 -10.45
C ALA A 245 -16.20 -10.73 -9.09
N ILE A 246 -16.95 -11.75 -8.69
CA ILE A 246 -16.68 -12.51 -7.47
C ILE A 246 -16.59 -13.99 -7.81
N ALA A 247 -15.45 -14.59 -7.48
CA ALA A 247 -15.16 -16.00 -7.74
C ALA A 247 -14.58 -16.67 -6.48
N GLY A 248 -14.26 -17.96 -6.57
CA GLY A 248 -13.60 -18.71 -5.50
C GLY A 248 -14.53 -19.45 -4.58
N GLU A 249 -14.02 -19.92 -3.45
CA GLU A 249 -14.76 -20.82 -2.56
C GLU A 249 -15.88 -20.11 -1.79
N THR A 250 -16.98 -20.81 -1.58
CA THR A 250 -18.08 -20.41 -0.69
C THR A 250 -17.70 -20.75 0.76
N ASN A 251 -16.87 -19.94 1.37
CA ASN A 251 -16.48 -20.13 2.76
C ASN A 251 -16.54 -18.80 3.53
N ASN A 252 -16.33 -18.84 4.83
CA ASN A 252 -16.39 -17.64 5.66
C ASN A 252 -15.24 -16.63 5.40
N THR A 253 -14.26 -16.96 4.58
CA THR A 253 -13.13 -16.11 4.23
C THR A 253 -13.32 -15.36 2.90
N ASN A 254 -14.39 -15.67 2.15
CA ASN A 254 -14.80 -14.93 0.96
C ASN A 254 -16.23 -14.44 1.15
N LYS A 255 -16.37 -13.27 1.80
CA LYS A 255 -17.66 -12.77 2.25
C LYS A 255 -17.82 -11.29 1.93
N GLN A 256 -18.89 -10.97 1.24
CA GLN A 256 -19.27 -9.58 0.94
C GLN A 256 -20.64 -9.30 1.52
N ILE A 257 -20.74 -8.26 2.35
CA ILE A 257 -21.97 -7.88 3.05
C ILE A 257 -22.32 -6.46 2.66
N PHE A 258 -23.49 -6.29 2.07
CA PHE A 258 -24.05 -5.02 1.66
C PHE A 258 -25.25 -4.71 2.55
N GLN A 259 -25.17 -3.58 3.25
CA GLN A 259 -26.23 -3.11 4.15
C GLN A 259 -27.02 -1.95 3.52
N SER A 260 -28.02 -1.48 4.22
CA SER A 260 -28.95 -0.45 3.78
C SER A 260 -28.31 0.70 3.02
N GLY A 261 -28.80 0.98 1.83
CA GLY A 261 -28.35 2.08 0.98
C GLY A 261 -27.12 1.78 0.12
N THR A 262 -26.50 0.61 0.26
CA THR A 262 -25.31 0.25 -0.51
C THR A 262 -25.64 -0.36 -1.87
N THR A 263 -24.68 -0.26 -2.80
CA THR A 263 -24.85 -0.78 -4.15
C THR A 263 -23.64 -1.62 -4.57
N MET A 264 -23.91 -2.73 -5.24
CA MET A 264 -22.92 -3.48 -6.01
C MET A 264 -23.29 -3.38 -7.50
N ASN A 265 -22.37 -2.87 -8.30
CA ASN A 265 -22.48 -2.85 -9.76
C ASN A 265 -21.48 -3.86 -10.34
N VAL A 266 -21.97 -4.73 -11.19
CA VAL A 266 -21.16 -5.74 -11.85
C VAL A 266 -21.28 -5.59 -13.35
N ASN A 267 -20.12 -5.41 -14.01
CA ASN A 267 -19.98 -5.47 -15.46
C ASN A 267 -18.89 -6.54 -15.75
N ALA A 268 -19.31 -7.77 -15.97
CA ALA A 268 -18.41 -8.91 -16.06
C ALA A 268 -18.94 -9.99 -17.01
N ALA A 269 -18.07 -10.83 -17.55
CA ALA A 269 -18.53 -12.00 -18.30
C ALA A 269 -19.28 -12.98 -17.38
N THR A 270 -18.78 -13.18 -16.16
CA THR A 270 -19.46 -13.92 -15.08
C THR A 270 -19.56 -13.02 -13.85
N ALA A 271 -20.76 -12.73 -13.39
CA ALA A 271 -20.94 -11.84 -12.25
C ALA A 271 -20.51 -12.49 -10.92
N LEU A 272 -21.24 -13.49 -10.49
CA LEU A 272 -21.00 -14.18 -9.23
C LEU A 272 -20.86 -15.67 -9.50
N SER A 273 -19.65 -16.20 -9.39
CA SER A 273 -19.36 -17.63 -9.56
C SER A 273 -18.90 -18.32 -8.27
N GLY A 274 -18.81 -17.56 -7.16
CA GLY A 274 -18.39 -18.08 -5.85
C GLY A 274 -18.62 -17.08 -4.72
N GLY A 275 -18.04 -17.34 -3.56
CA GLY A 275 -18.14 -16.50 -2.38
C GLY A 275 -19.50 -16.55 -1.68
N ASN A 276 -19.62 -15.79 -0.61
CA ASN A 276 -20.87 -15.60 0.17
C ASN A 276 -21.26 -14.13 0.14
N GLN A 277 -22.36 -13.79 -0.52
CA GLN A 277 -22.86 -12.43 -0.60
C GLN A 277 -24.15 -12.28 0.19
N THR A 278 -24.23 -11.23 0.98
CA THR A 278 -25.46 -10.88 1.72
C THR A 278 -25.84 -9.43 1.37
N PHE A 279 -27.03 -9.28 0.80
CA PHE A 279 -27.67 -8.01 0.51
C PHE A 279 -28.82 -7.83 1.50
N ASN A 280 -28.75 -6.77 2.30
CA ASN A 280 -29.73 -6.48 3.31
C ASN A 280 -30.23 -5.04 3.11
N ASP A 281 -31.33 -4.87 2.40
CA ASP A 281 -31.84 -3.57 1.99
C ASP A 281 -30.84 -2.81 1.09
N ALA A 282 -30.24 -3.54 0.13
CA ALA A 282 -29.18 -3.09 -0.74
C ALA A 282 -29.50 -3.41 -2.21
N THR A 283 -28.76 -2.81 -3.14
CA THR A 283 -28.97 -3.00 -4.58
C THR A 283 -27.83 -3.80 -5.19
N LEU A 284 -28.18 -4.79 -6.01
CA LEU A 284 -27.28 -5.52 -6.89
C LEU A 284 -27.68 -5.29 -8.35
N ASN A 285 -26.82 -4.63 -9.11
CA ASN A 285 -26.97 -4.45 -10.55
C ASN A 285 -25.99 -5.37 -11.28
N VAL A 286 -26.49 -6.20 -12.18
CA VAL A 286 -25.71 -7.18 -12.91
C VAL A 286 -25.88 -7.00 -14.41
N ASN A 287 -24.79 -6.65 -15.08
CA ASN A 287 -24.63 -6.70 -16.51
C ASN A 287 -23.58 -7.79 -16.83
N ALA A 288 -24.04 -9.02 -17.06
CA ALA A 288 -23.15 -10.15 -17.24
C ALA A 288 -23.77 -11.23 -18.11
N SER A 289 -23.01 -11.72 -19.08
CA SER A 289 -23.50 -12.76 -20.03
C SER A 289 -23.82 -14.09 -19.36
N GLN A 290 -23.20 -14.40 -18.22
CA GLN A 290 -23.45 -15.63 -17.44
C GLN A 290 -24.08 -15.34 -16.06
N GLY A 291 -24.34 -14.10 -15.73
CA GLY A 291 -25.03 -13.72 -14.51
C GLY A 291 -24.49 -14.39 -13.23
N ILE A 292 -25.39 -14.92 -12.42
CA ILE A 292 -25.06 -15.61 -11.16
C ILE A 292 -25.01 -17.10 -11.43
N SER A 293 -23.84 -17.71 -11.41
CA SER A 293 -23.63 -19.14 -11.72
C SER A 293 -23.17 -19.98 -10.53
N GLY A 294 -22.85 -19.37 -9.40
CA GLY A 294 -22.39 -20.07 -8.20
C GLY A 294 -22.35 -19.15 -6.97
N GLY A 295 -21.78 -19.66 -5.89
CA GLY A 295 -21.76 -18.94 -4.63
C GLY A 295 -23.04 -19.10 -3.80
N TYR A 296 -23.10 -18.35 -2.71
CA TYR A 296 -24.26 -18.31 -1.82
C TYR A 296 -24.73 -16.87 -1.65
N GLN A 297 -25.92 -16.55 -2.18
CA GLN A 297 -26.47 -15.19 -2.14
C GLN A 297 -27.70 -15.16 -1.24
N ILE A 298 -27.74 -14.18 -0.35
CA ILE A 298 -28.90 -13.85 0.46
C ILE A 298 -29.36 -12.44 0.09
N LEU A 299 -30.58 -12.33 -0.44
CA LEU A 299 -31.27 -11.05 -0.59
C LEU A 299 -32.32 -10.95 0.50
N ALA A 300 -32.18 -10.01 1.39
CA ALA A 300 -33.06 -9.83 2.54
C ALA A 300 -33.68 -8.43 2.55
N LYS A 301 -34.83 -8.30 3.20
CA LYS A 301 -35.61 -7.07 3.26
C LYS A 301 -35.98 -6.55 1.86
N SER A 302 -35.80 -5.25 1.62
CA SER A 302 -36.13 -4.59 0.35
C SER A 302 -34.97 -4.61 -0.64
N SER A 303 -34.11 -5.64 -0.61
CA SER A 303 -33.00 -5.74 -1.57
C SER A 303 -33.49 -5.89 -2.99
N VAL A 304 -32.81 -5.21 -3.92
CA VAL A 304 -33.16 -5.17 -5.34
C VAL A 304 -32.08 -5.89 -6.15
N LEU A 305 -32.49 -6.75 -7.05
CA LEU A 305 -31.65 -7.37 -8.07
C LEU A 305 -32.11 -6.88 -9.45
N ASN A 306 -31.25 -6.15 -10.14
CA ASN A 306 -31.43 -5.74 -11.53
C ASN A 306 -30.50 -6.55 -12.42
N THR A 307 -31.02 -7.14 -13.49
CA THR A 307 -30.23 -7.90 -14.47
C THR A 307 -30.52 -7.35 -15.87
N GLU A 308 -29.51 -7.17 -16.68
CA GLU A 308 -29.59 -6.78 -18.10
C GLU A 308 -29.14 -7.94 -18.98
#